data_a155e3175330b30ceea881695bafb908
#
_entry.id   a155e3175330b30ceea881695bafb908
#
_cell.length_a   1.000
_cell.length_b   1.000
_cell.length_c   1.000
_cell.angle_alpha   90.00
_cell.angle_beta   90.00
_cell.angle_gamma   90.00
#
_symmetry.space_group_name_H-M   'P 1'
#
loop_
_entity.id
_entity.type
_entity.pdbx_description
1 polymer ?
#
loop_
_entity_poly.entity_id
_entity_poly.type
_entity_poly.pdbx_seq_one_letter_code
_entity_poly.pdbx_strand_id
1 'polypeptide(L)' 'MMEIFIPVLFMCMNSNCNFMQAQTVYRSEAQCRASIDAQKTHMIEVAETANAGKMTVLEGTCINAKIEDPRKQT' A
#
# COMPACT_ATOMS: atom_id res chain seq x y z
N MET A 1 4.31 19.63 13.05
CA MET A 1 3.38 18.63 12.48
C MET A 1 4.01 17.99 11.26
N MET A 2 3.96 16.68 11.20
CA MET A 2 4.60 15.92 10.14
C MET A 2 3.54 15.23 9.30
N GLU A 3 3.67 15.30 7.99
CA GLU A 3 2.80 14.54 7.10
C GLU A 3 3.49 13.26 6.68
N ILE A 4 2.74 12.18 6.73
CA ILE A 4 3.21 10.90 6.20
C ILE A 4 2.18 10.35 5.24
N PHE A 5 2.64 9.48 4.36
CA PHE A 5 1.79 8.80 3.39
C PHE A 5 1.95 7.31 3.59
N ILE A 6 0.85 6.64 3.81
CA ILE A 6 0.83 5.22 4.11
C ILE A 6 0.26 4.49 2.91
N PRO A 7 1.06 3.63 2.26
CA PRO A 7 0.55 2.85 1.13
C PRO A 7 -0.33 1.70 1.62
N VAL A 8 -1.52 1.61 1.05
CA VAL A 8 -2.46 0.55 1.35
C VAL A 8 -2.89 -0.09 0.05
N LEU A 9 -2.82 -1.40 -0.01
CA LEU A 9 -3.26 -2.15 -1.17
C LEU A 9 -4.49 -2.96 -0.82
N PHE A 10 -5.43 -2.98 -1.74
CA PHE A 10 -6.62 -3.78 -1.63
C PHE A 10 -6.65 -4.77 -2.78
N MET A 11 -6.77 -6.04 -2.46
CA MET A 11 -6.79 -7.06 -3.50
C MET A 11 -7.89 -8.07 -3.24
N CYS A 12 -8.45 -8.55 -4.34
CA CYS A 12 -9.44 -9.62 -4.30
C CYS A 12 -8.98 -10.76 -5.20
N MET A 13 -8.95 -11.94 -4.63
CA MET A 13 -8.65 -13.16 -5.38
C MET A 13 -9.84 -14.10 -5.20
N ASN A 14 -10.45 -14.50 -6.33
CA ASN A 14 -11.67 -15.29 -6.31
C ASN A 14 -12.77 -14.54 -5.57
N SER A 15 -13.20 -15.03 -4.41
CA SER A 15 -14.20 -14.35 -3.61
C SER A 15 -13.62 -13.70 -2.37
N ASN A 16 -12.31 -13.77 -2.19
CA ASN A 16 -11.66 -13.29 -0.98
C ASN A 16 -10.96 -11.96 -1.24
N CYS A 17 -11.31 -10.97 -0.46
CA CYS A 17 -10.70 -9.64 -0.55
C CYS A 17 -9.96 -9.32 0.74
N ASN A 18 -8.78 -8.74 0.60
CA ASN A 18 -7.94 -8.41 1.72
C ASN A 18 -7.28 -7.05 1.52
N PHE A 19 -7.05 -6.37 2.64
CA PHE A 19 -6.21 -5.18 2.66
C PHE A 19 -4.80 -5.56 3.07
N MET A 20 -3.83 -4.94 2.41
CA MET A 20 -2.43 -5.09 2.78
C MET A 20 -1.85 -3.71 3.01
N GLN A 21 -1.32 -3.49 4.20
CA GLN A 21 -0.70 -2.23 4.54
C GLN A 21 0.81 -2.43 4.62
N ALA A 22 1.55 -1.58 3.93
CA ALA A 22 3.00 -1.63 4.00
C ALA A 22 3.48 -1.12 5.36
N GLN A 23 4.56 -1.70 5.86
CA GLN A 23 5.15 -1.26 7.12
C GLN A 23 5.94 0.03 6.96
N THR A 24 6.32 0.36 5.75
CA THR A 24 7.08 1.57 5.46
C THR A 24 6.13 2.72 5.15
N VAL A 25 6.39 3.86 5.77
CA VAL A 25 5.65 5.08 5.47
C VAL A 25 6.57 6.04 4.73
N TYR A 26 5.97 6.93 3.96
CA TYR A 26 6.72 7.86 3.12
C TYR A 26 6.34 9.29 3.46
N ARG A 27 7.26 10.20 3.21
CA ARG A 27 7.00 11.62 3.43
C ARG A 27 6.52 12.34 2.18
N SER A 28 6.50 11.65 1.07
CA SER A 28 6.11 12.21 -0.21
C SER A 28 5.05 11.34 -0.83
N GLU A 29 4.03 11.96 -1.37
CA GLU A 29 2.98 11.24 -2.09
C GLU A 29 3.56 10.52 -3.31
N ALA A 30 4.51 11.15 -4.00
CA ALA A 30 5.14 10.54 -5.16
C ALA A 30 5.86 9.25 -4.80
N GLN A 31 6.57 9.24 -3.68
CA GLN A 31 7.25 8.03 -3.21
C GLN A 31 6.26 6.95 -2.82
N CYS A 32 5.17 7.34 -2.17
CA CYS A 32 4.13 6.39 -1.77
C CYS A 32 3.50 5.74 -3.01
N ARG A 33 3.17 6.54 -4.01
CA ARG A 33 2.58 6.01 -5.25
C ARG A 33 3.54 5.11 -6.01
N ALA A 34 4.82 5.48 -6.05
CA ALA A 34 5.83 4.63 -6.68
C ALA A 34 5.94 3.29 -5.98
N SER A 35 5.86 3.29 -4.65
CA SER A 35 5.88 2.06 -3.87
C SER A 35 4.67 1.18 -4.20
N ILE A 36 3.50 1.79 -4.31
CA ILE A 36 2.29 1.06 -4.65
C ILE A 36 2.41 0.41 -6.02
N ASP A 37 2.91 1.17 -7.00
CA ASP A 37 3.07 0.63 -8.36
C ASP A 37 4.03 -0.54 -8.38
N ALA A 38 5.14 -0.44 -7.65
CA ALA A 38 6.11 -1.53 -7.57
C ALA A 38 5.50 -2.76 -6.91
N GLN A 39 4.72 -2.57 -5.86
CA GLN A 39 4.08 -3.67 -5.16
C GLN A 39 3.02 -4.34 -6.04
N LYS A 40 2.24 -3.56 -6.77
CA LYS A 40 1.26 -4.11 -7.69
C LYS A 40 1.91 -5.00 -8.75
N THR A 41 2.98 -4.51 -9.35
CA THR A 41 3.71 -5.27 -10.35
C THR A 41 4.24 -6.58 -9.76
N HIS A 42 4.83 -6.50 -8.58
CA HIS A 42 5.36 -7.68 -7.91
C HIS A 42 4.26 -8.69 -7.60
N MET A 43 3.12 -8.23 -7.12
CA MET A 43 2.02 -9.11 -6.77
C MET A 43 1.43 -9.82 -8.00
N ILE A 44 1.35 -9.10 -9.10
CA ILE A 44 0.88 -9.69 -10.35
C ILE A 44 1.84 -10.78 -10.81
N GLU A 45 3.14 -10.50 -10.76
CA GLU A 45 4.15 -11.48 -11.15
C GLU A 45 4.12 -12.72 -10.27
N VAL A 46 3.99 -12.53 -8.96
CA VAL A 46 3.93 -13.65 -8.03
C VAL A 46 2.68 -14.49 -8.27
N ALA A 47 1.55 -13.85 -8.50
CA ALA A 47 0.30 -14.57 -8.75
C ALA A 47 0.38 -15.39 -10.04
N GLU A 48 0.98 -14.83 -11.09
CA GLU A 48 1.15 -15.54 -12.35
C GLU A 48 2.11 -16.72 -12.20
N THR A 49 3.23 -16.50 -11.54
CA THR A 49 4.26 -17.53 -11.35
C THR A 49 3.75 -18.66 -10.48
N ALA A 50 3.03 -18.33 -9.41
CA ALA A 50 2.52 -19.33 -8.49
C ALA A 50 1.24 -20.02 -8.99
N ASN A 51 0.66 -19.53 -10.07
CA ASN A 51 -0.61 -20.04 -10.58
C ASN A 51 -1.66 -20.07 -9.46
N ALA A 52 -1.69 -19.00 -8.68
CA ALA A 52 -2.46 -18.97 -7.43
C ALA A 52 -3.90 -18.53 -7.62
N GLY A 53 -4.39 -18.55 -8.85
CA GLY A 53 -5.75 -18.14 -9.14
C GLY A 53 -5.81 -16.75 -9.78
N LYS A 54 -7.02 -16.33 -10.05
CA LYS A 54 -7.22 -15.08 -10.79
C LYS A 54 -7.44 -13.92 -9.84
N MET A 55 -6.60 -12.91 -9.97
CA MET A 55 -6.78 -11.68 -9.22
C MET A 55 -7.82 -10.81 -9.93
N THR A 56 -8.93 -10.55 -9.26
CA THR A 56 -10.04 -9.82 -9.88
C THR A 56 -9.96 -8.32 -9.63
N VAL A 57 -9.39 -7.92 -8.49
CA VAL A 57 -9.23 -6.51 -8.13
C VAL A 57 -7.86 -6.32 -7.50
N LEU A 58 -7.18 -5.27 -7.92
CA LEU A 58 -5.93 -4.87 -7.30
C LEU A 58 -5.86 -3.35 -7.36
N GLU A 59 -6.05 -2.71 -6.23
CA GLU A 59 -6.02 -1.27 -6.14
C GLU A 59 -5.13 -0.83 -4.99
N GLY A 60 -4.55 0.35 -5.15
CA GLY A 60 -3.72 0.92 -4.10
C GLY A 60 -4.02 2.37 -3.91
N THR A 61 -3.87 2.83 -2.69
CA THR A 61 -4.04 4.23 -2.36
C THR A 61 -3.03 4.65 -1.31
N CYS A 62 -2.76 5.95 -1.28
CA CYS A 62 -1.89 6.52 -0.27
C CYS A 62 -2.77 7.29 0.71
N ILE A 63 -2.72 6.88 1.97
CA ILE A 63 -3.45 7.55 3.03
C ILE A 63 -2.55 8.64 3.59
N ASN A 64 -3.04 9.87 3.58
CA ASN A 64 -2.31 10.99 4.17
C ASN A 64 -2.69 11.07 5.65
N ALA A 65 -1.68 11.06 6.49
CA ALA A 65 -1.87 11.22 7.92
C ALA A 65 -0.96 12.31 8.43
N LYS A 66 -1.48 13.11 9.34
CA LYS A 66 -0.71 14.16 9.99
C LYS A 66 -0.40 13.72 11.40
N ILE A 67 0.89 13.71 11.73
CA ILE A 67 1.34 13.27 13.05
C ILE A 67 2.00 14.45 13.75
N GLU A 68 1.59 14.71 14.97
CA GLU A 68 2.28 15.68 15.80
C GLU A 68 3.62 15.11 16.26
N ASP A 69 4.64 15.98 16.27
CA ASP A 69 5.92 15.60 16.80
C ASP A 69 5.78 15.33 18.31
N PRO A 70 6.06 14.10 18.78
CA PRO A 70 5.92 13.80 20.21
C PRO A 70 6.75 14.70 21.12
N ARG A 71 7.81 15.29 20.59
CA ARG A 71 8.66 16.18 21.38
C ARG A 71 8.01 17.53 21.67
N LYS A 72 6.93 17.84 20.97
CA LYS A 72 6.18 19.09 21.19
C LYS A 72 4.97 18.89 22.08
N GLN A 73 4.68 17.68 22.45
CA GLN A 73 3.61 17.39 23.38
C GLN A 73 4.14 17.51 24.78
N THR A 74 3.76 18.55 25.43
CA THR A 74 4.12 18.76 26.83
C THR A 74 2.90 18.66 27.69
#